data_47c00c52da5dc0dbceeccfbbf032b7dc
#
_entry.id   47c00c52da5dc0dbceeccfbbf032b7dc
#
_cell.length_a   1.000
_cell.length_b   1.000
_cell.length_c   1.000
_cell.angle_alpha   90.00
_cell.angle_beta   90.00
_cell.angle_gamma   90.00
#
_symmetry.space_group_name_H-M   'P 1'
#
loop_
_entity.id
_entity.type
_entity.pdbx_description
1 polymer ?
#
loop_
_entity_poly.entity_id
_entity_poly.type
_entity_poly.pdbx_seq_one_letter_code
_entity_poly.pdbx_strand_id
1 'polypeptide(L)'
;NDAMRAVVEGIRPRLPALRDLWLLEPDRFTLIEAGLSVGHEPVVARRDTMGPEDLATIVYTSGTTGMPKGCVLTHGNLLSMVHNVVAADEVHSRVFNEQQSTLLFLPLAHSLARVIQLSALHAGVRLGHTDMSNVVEDLKAFQPTVVLSVPRVFEKLYNTARHRATAAGKKKAFDKAEAIA
;
A
#
# COMPACT_ATOMS: atom_id res chain seq x y z
N ASN A 1 -12.89 11.38 0.07
CA ASN A 1 -13.63 12.20 1.03
C ASN A 1 -14.12 13.49 0.36
N ASP A 2 -15.01 14.25 1.02
CA ASP A 2 -15.65 15.44 0.46
C ASP A 2 -14.68 16.55 0.10
N ALA A 3 -13.59 16.72 0.84
CA ALA A 3 -12.57 17.71 0.52
C ALA A 3 -11.92 17.43 -0.85
N MET A 4 -11.62 16.18 -1.16
CA MET A 4 -11.09 15.80 -2.48
C MET A 4 -12.14 15.93 -3.58
N ARG A 5 -13.41 15.63 -3.27
CA ARG A 5 -14.53 15.86 -4.18
C ARG A 5 -14.62 17.32 -4.58
N ALA A 6 -14.59 18.23 -3.61
CA ALA A 6 -14.65 19.66 -3.87
C ALA A 6 -13.51 20.15 -4.79
N VAL A 7 -12.29 19.63 -4.60
CA VAL A 7 -11.14 19.95 -5.47
C VAL A 7 -11.39 19.49 -6.91
N VAL A 8 -11.85 18.24 -7.09
CA VAL A 8 -12.10 17.69 -8.44
C VAL A 8 -13.27 18.42 -9.11
N GLU A 9 -14.36 18.70 -8.40
CA GLU A 9 -15.48 19.47 -8.95
C GLU A 9 -15.08 20.89 -9.33
N GLY A 10 -14.19 21.54 -8.58
CA GLY A 10 -13.65 22.87 -8.91
C GLY A 10 -12.87 22.92 -10.22
N ILE A 11 -12.28 21.79 -10.65
CA ILE A 11 -11.52 21.71 -11.91
C ILE A 11 -12.27 20.91 -12.99
N ARG A 12 -13.48 20.43 -12.72
CA ARG A 12 -14.27 19.59 -13.65
C ARG A 12 -14.41 20.19 -15.05
N PRO A 13 -14.61 21.50 -15.24
CA PRO A 13 -14.64 22.10 -16.60
C PRO A 13 -13.36 21.89 -17.42
N ARG A 14 -12.23 21.63 -16.75
CA ARG A 14 -10.94 21.35 -17.38
C ARG A 14 -10.70 19.85 -17.65
N LEU A 15 -11.65 19.00 -17.27
CA LEU A 15 -11.57 17.54 -17.34
C LEU A 15 -12.72 16.99 -18.22
N PRO A 16 -12.74 17.25 -19.53
CA PRO A 16 -13.86 16.88 -20.40
C PRO A 16 -14.05 15.36 -20.53
N ALA A 17 -13.02 14.58 -20.25
CA ALA A 17 -13.09 13.11 -20.27
C ALA A 17 -13.56 12.51 -18.93
N LEU A 18 -13.68 13.29 -17.86
CA LEU A 18 -14.16 12.83 -16.57
C LEU A 18 -15.69 12.63 -16.63
N ARG A 19 -16.13 11.39 -16.60
CA ARG A 19 -17.56 11.02 -16.60
C ARG A 19 -18.12 11.02 -15.18
N ASP A 20 -17.60 10.17 -14.34
CA ASP A 20 -18.14 9.88 -13.00
C ASP A 20 -17.11 10.16 -11.91
N LEU A 21 -17.60 10.58 -10.76
CA LEU A 21 -16.82 10.82 -9.55
C LEU A 21 -17.49 10.09 -8.39
N TRP A 22 -16.82 9.08 -7.86
CA TRP A 22 -17.31 8.23 -6.78
C TRP A 22 -16.55 8.50 -5.48
N LEU A 23 -17.25 8.58 -4.37
CA LEU A 23 -16.67 8.55 -3.03
C LEU A 23 -16.73 7.12 -2.50
N LEU A 24 -15.57 6.56 -2.12
CA LEU A 24 -15.47 5.14 -1.75
C LEU A 24 -16.43 4.72 -0.63
N GLU A 25 -16.60 5.55 0.41
CA GLU A 25 -17.49 5.21 1.52
C GLU A 25 -18.98 5.46 1.19
N PRO A 26 -19.44 6.67 0.82
CA PRO A 26 -20.85 6.90 0.58
C PRO A 26 -21.37 6.21 -0.68
N ASP A 27 -20.58 6.15 -1.75
CA ASP A 27 -21.04 5.66 -3.07
C ASP A 27 -20.72 4.16 -3.29
N ARG A 28 -20.16 3.46 -2.30
CA ARG A 28 -19.71 2.07 -2.44
C ARG A 28 -20.80 1.12 -2.93
N PHE A 29 -21.98 1.21 -2.35
CA PHE A 29 -23.09 0.32 -2.72
C PHE A 29 -23.59 0.61 -4.12
N THR A 30 -23.73 1.87 -4.50
CA THR A 30 -24.11 2.28 -5.87
C THR A 30 -23.10 1.78 -6.90
N LEU A 31 -21.80 1.85 -6.59
CA LEU A 31 -20.73 1.34 -7.45
C LEU A 31 -20.79 -0.20 -7.58
N ILE A 32 -21.09 -0.91 -6.50
CA ILE A 32 -21.27 -2.37 -6.51
C ILE A 32 -22.48 -2.74 -7.37
N GLU A 33 -23.62 -2.09 -7.19
CA GLU A 33 -24.83 -2.33 -7.97
C GLU A 33 -24.60 -2.08 -9.48
N ALA A 34 -23.92 -0.98 -9.82
CA ALA A 34 -23.53 -0.70 -11.20
C ALA A 34 -22.62 -1.81 -11.77
N GLY A 35 -21.68 -2.34 -10.97
CA GLY A 35 -20.81 -3.43 -11.35
C GLY A 35 -21.54 -4.76 -11.58
N LEU A 36 -22.55 -5.08 -10.77
CA LEU A 36 -23.35 -6.30 -10.91
C LEU A 36 -24.09 -6.34 -12.26
N SER A 37 -24.50 -5.20 -12.78
CA SER A 37 -25.18 -5.11 -14.08
C SER A 37 -24.25 -5.35 -15.27
N VAL A 38 -22.94 -5.16 -15.11
CA VAL A 38 -21.94 -5.32 -16.18
C VAL A 38 -21.51 -6.78 -16.36
N GLY A 39 -21.48 -7.56 -15.26
CA GLY A 39 -21.02 -8.95 -15.29
C GLY A 39 -19.51 -9.11 -15.39
N HIS A 40 -19.04 -10.35 -15.47
CA HIS A 40 -17.62 -10.70 -15.47
C HIS A 40 -16.94 -10.61 -16.84
N GLU A 41 -17.66 -10.94 -17.91
CA GLU A 41 -17.08 -11.09 -19.24
C GLU A 41 -16.34 -9.83 -19.75
N PRO A 42 -16.87 -8.60 -19.63
CA PRO A 42 -16.16 -7.41 -20.09
C PRO A 42 -14.87 -7.15 -19.31
N VAL A 43 -14.81 -7.55 -18.03
CA VAL A 43 -13.61 -7.42 -17.18
C VAL A 43 -12.54 -8.40 -17.64
N VAL A 44 -12.94 -9.65 -17.89
CA VAL A 44 -12.05 -10.71 -18.42
C VAL A 44 -11.50 -10.32 -19.79
N ALA A 45 -12.37 -9.89 -20.71
CA ALA A 45 -11.96 -9.46 -22.04
C ALA A 45 -10.93 -8.32 -22.01
N ARG A 46 -11.12 -7.32 -21.13
CA ARG A 46 -10.15 -6.23 -20.96
C ARG A 46 -8.84 -6.73 -20.35
N ARG A 47 -8.90 -7.57 -19.32
CA ARG A 47 -7.70 -8.17 -18.71
C ARG A 47 -6.87 -8.92 -19.75
N ASP A 48 -7.52 -9.69 -20.60
CA ASP A 48 -6.85 -10.55 -21.57
C ASP A 48 -6.22 -9.76 -22.75
N THR A 49 -6.58 -8.48 -22.92
CA THR A 49 -5.94 -7.56 -23.87
C THR A 49 -4.78 -6.78 -23.30
N MET A 50 -4.57 -6.80 -21.97
CA MET A 50 -3.46 -6.05 -21.34
C MET A 50 -2.13 -6.78 -21.50
N GLY A 51 -1.10 -6.03 -21.90
CA GLY A 51 0.27 -6.49 -22.05
C GLY A 51 1.25 -5.78 -21.10
N PRO A 52 2.50 -6.23 -21.07
CA PRO A 52 3.53 -5.64 -20.22
C PRO A 52 3.78 -4.14 -20.47
N GLU A 53 3.56 -3.68 -21.69
CA GLU A 53 3.79 -2.28 -22.10
C GLU A 53 2.62 -1.36 -21.76
N ASP A 54 1.48 -1.91 -21.35
CA ASP A 54 0.32 -1.11 -20.99
C ASP A 54 0.53 -0.36 -19.68
N LEU A 55 -0.07 0.82 -19.59
CA LEU A 55 0.00 1.68 -18.41
C LEU A 55 -0.66 1.00 -17.20
N ALA A 56 0.14 0.78 -16.15
CA ALA A 56 -0.37 0.26 -14.89
C ALA A 56 -0.72 1.37 -13.90
N THR A 57 0.13 2.41 -13.79
CA THR A 57 -0.06 3.49 -12.82
C THR A 57 0.80 4.70 -13.15
N ILE A 58 0.38 5.86 -12.61
CA ILE A 58 1.17 7.08 -12.63
C ILE A 58 1.45 7.49 -11.19
N VAL A 59 2.74 7.56 -10.83
CA VAL A 59 3.17 7.99 -9.50
C VAL A 59 3.67 9.42 -9.58
N TYR A 60 2.99 10.33 -8.89
CA TYR A 60 3.40 11.72 -8.84
C TYR A 60 4.51 11.94 -7.81
N THR A 61 5.57 12.62 -8.25
CA THR A 61 6.69 13.02 -7.39
C THR A 61 6.76 14.54 -7.31
N SER A 62 7.23 15.06 -6.17
CA SER A 62 7.56 16.49 -6.04
C SER A 62 8.80 16.77 -6.88
N GLY A 63 8.62 17.27 -8.10
CA GLY A 63 9.74 17.61 -8.97
C GLY A 63 10.65 18.69 -8.36
N THR A 64 11.92 18.67 -8.67
CA THR A 64 12.91 19.69 -8.28
C THR A 64 12.53 21.11 -8.76
N THR A 65 11.63 21.22 -9.71
CA THR A 65 11.12 22.48 -10.28
C THR A 65 9.85 22.98 -9.60
N GLY A 66 9.41 22.38 -8.51
CA GLY A 66 8.20 22.78 -7.77
C GLY A 66 6.88 22.25 -8.33
N MET A 67 6.82 21.86 -9.61
CA MET A 67 5.62 21.24 -10.20
C MET A 67 5.70 19.71 -10.08
N PRO A 68 4.64 19.05 -9.58
CA PRO A 68 4.60 17.59 -9.53
C PRO A 68 4.74 16.97 -10.92
N LYS A 69 5.57 15.93 -11.02
CA LYS A 69 5.77 15.15 -12.26
C LYS A 69 5.18 13.77 -12.10
N GLY A 70 4.39 13.35 -13.08
CA GLY A 70 3.82 12.00 -13.14
C GLY A 70 4.83 11.04 -13.76
N CYS A 71 5.32 10.08 -12.96
CA CYS A 71 6.14 8.98 -13.44
C CYS A 71 5.21 7.86 -13.91
N VAL A 72 5.25 7.56 -15.20
CA VAL A 72 4.46 6.51 -15.84
C VAL A 72 5.13 5.17 -15.57
N LEU A 73 4.38 4.20 -15.04
CA LEU A 73 4.84 2.83 -14.81
C LEU A 73 3.93 1.87 -15.57
N THR A 74 4.53 0.98 -16.35
CA THR A 74 3.83 -0.09 -17.08
C THR A 74 3.66 -1.33 -16.19
N HIS A 75 2.80 -2.26 -16.61
CA HIS A 75 2.70 -3.58 -15.98
C HIS A 75 4.04 -4.31 -15.98
N GLY A 76 4.80 -4.24 -17.08
CA GLY A 76 6.13 -4.82 -17.20
C GLY A 76 7.12 -4.26 -16.18
N ASN A 77 7.12 -2.95 -15.92
CA ASN A 77 7.98 -2.35 -14.90
C ASN A 77 7.70 -2.92 -13.51
N LEU A 78 6.42 -3.02 -13.12
CA LEU A 78 6.03 -3.55 -11.82
C LEU A 78 6.35 -5.04 -11.69
N LEU A 79 6.05 -5.84 -12.72
CA LEU A 79 6.34 -7.28 -12.73
C LEU A 79 7.84 -7.56 -12.69
N SER A 80 8.66 -6.80 -13.42
CA SER A 80 10.11 -6.94 -13.37
C SER A 80 10.66 -6.67 -11.96
N MET A 81 10.14 -5.65 -11.27
CA MET A 81 10.51 -5.39 -9.87
C MET A 81 10.11 -6.53 -8.95
N VAL A 82 8.89 -7.04 -9.08
CA VAL A 82 8.38 -8.17 -8.28
C VAL A 82 9.23 -9.42 -8.50
N HIS A 83 9.51 -9.76 -9.75
CA HIS A 83 10.35 -10.91 -10.09
C HIS A 83 11.75 -10.79 -9.50
N ASN A 84 12.40 -9.62 -9.62
CA ASN A 84 13.71 -9.40 -9.06
C ASN A 84 13.74 -9.51 -7.53
N VAL A 85 12.71 -9.02 -6.84
CA VAL A 85 12.59 -9.11 -5.38
C VAL A 85 12.34 -10.54 -4.93
N VAL A 86 11.44 -11.26 -5.60
CA VAL A 86 11.05 -12.62 -5.20
C VAL A 86 12.07 -13.67 -5.66
N ALA A 87 12.75 -13.45 -6.79
CA ALA A 87 13.75 -14.39 -7.30
C ALA A 87 15.06 -14.44 -6.50
N ALA A 88 15.31 -13.47 -5.60
CA ALA A 88 16.46 -13.52 -4.71
C ALA A 88 16.25 -14.61 -3.65
N ASP A 89 16.99 -15.71 -3.72
CA ASP A 89 16.84 -16.92 -2.90
C ASP A 89 16.70 -16.64 -1.40
N GLU A 90 17.53 -15.75 -0.85
CA GLU A 90 17.46 -15.39 0.56
C GLU A 90 16.17 -14.62 0.90
N VAL A 91 15.69 -13.77 0.00
CA VAL A 91 14.46 -12.98 0.20
C VAL A 91 13.25 -13.88 0.04
N HIS A 92 13.23 -14.75 -0.97
CA HIS A 92 12.15 -15.71 -1.17
C HIS A 92 12.02 -16.66 0.04
N SER A 93 13.11 -17.25 0.49
CA SER A 93 13.08 -18.23 1.59
C SER A 93 12.68 -17.62 2.94
N ARG A 94 12.94 -16.32 3.17
CA ARG A 94 12.74 -15.69 4.48
C ARG A 94 11.58 -14.69 4.54
N VAL A 95 11.23 -14.06 3.43
CA VAL A 95 10.32 -12.90 3.42
C VAL A 95 9.10 -13.13 2.56
N PHE A 96 9.26 -13.60 1.33
CA PHE A 96 8.19 -13.74 0.36
C PHE A 96 7.92 -15.22 0.04
N ASN A 97 7.16 -15.90 0.92
CA ASN A 97 6.65 -17.25 0.72
C ASN A 97 5.33 -17.45 1.45
N GLU A 98 4.62 -18.53 1.15
CA GLU A 98 3.27 -18.82 1.66
C GLU A 98 3.17 -19.00 3.19
N GLN A 99 4.28 -19.29 3.89
CA GLN A 99 4.30 -19.41 5.35
C GLN A 99 4.38 -18.05 6.03
N GLN A 100 4.68 -16.99 5.28
CA GLN A 100 4.86 -15.65 5.84
C GLN A 100 3.57 -14.85 5.89
N SER A 101 3.57 -13.86 6.76
CA SER A 101 2.51 -12.86 6.84
C SER A 101 3.11 -11.48 7.06
N THR A 102 2.54 -10.47 6.43
CA THR A 102 2.97 -9.08 6.57
C THR A 102 1.80 -8.13 6.72
N LEU A 103 2.01 -7.05 7.47
CA LEU A 103 1.05 -5.97 7.64
C LEU A 103 1.54 -4.74 6.91
N LEU A 104 0.81 -4.32 5.88
CA LEU A 104 1.14 -3.17 5.06
C LEU A 104 0.41 -1.92 5.56
N PHE A 105 1.16 -0.93 5.99
CA PHE A 105 0.68 0.38 6.49
C PHE A 105 1.32 1.55 5.76
N LEU A 106 2.20 1.28 4.81
CA LEU A 106 2.78 2.31 3.95
C LEU A 106 1.75 2.73 2.88
N PRO A 107 1.69 4.03 2.54
CA PRO A 107 0.77 4.51 1.51
C PRO A 107 1.08 3.89 0.13
N LEU A 108 0.08 3.28 -0.50
CA LEU A 108 0.18 2.68 -1.84
C LEU A 108 0.46 3.70 -2.97
N ALA A 109 0.38 5.00 -2.66
CA ALA A 109 0.82 6.06 -3.55
C ALA A 109 2.35 6.07 -3.77
N HIS A 110 3.11 5.44 -2.85
CA HIS A 110 4.55 5.27 -2.97
C HIS A 110 4.92 3.91 -3.57
N SER A 111 5.93 3.90 -4.43
CA SER A 111 6.38 2.71 -5.16
C SER A 111 6.76 1.55 -4.23
N LEU A 112 7.46 1.81 -3.12
CA LEU A 112 7.87 0.75 -2.18
C LEU A 112 6.67 -0.05 -1.64
N ALA A 113 5.61 0.63 -1.17
CA ALA A 113 4.43 -0.04 -0.65
C ALA A 113 3.75 -0.91 -1.72
N ARG A 114 3.72 -0.43 -2.95
CA ARG A 114 3.16 -1.15 -4.09
C ARG A 114 3.98 -2.39 -4.45
N VAL A 115 5.31 -2.27 -4.43
CA VAL A 115 6.20 -3.43 -4.64
C VAL A 115 5.99 -4.49 -3.56
N ILE A 116 5.94 -4.09 -2.28
CA ILE A 116 5.66 -5.01 -1.17
C ILE A 116 4.31 -5.71 -1.37
N GLN A 117 3.26 -4.96 -1.70
CA GLN A 117 1.93 -5.52 -1.96
C GLN A 117 1.94 -6.54 -3.08
N LEU A 118 2.51 -6.18 -4.23
CA LEU A 118 2.54 -7.05 -5.41
C LEU A 118 3.43 -8.27 -5.19
N SER A 119 4.57 -8.12 -4.52
CA SER A 119 5.45 -9.24 -4.17
C SER A 119 4.78 -10.20 -3.18
N ALA A 120 4.06 -9.67 -2.19
CA ALA A 120 3.29 -10.47 -1.24
C ALA A 120 2.18 -11.28 -1.95
N LEU A 121 1.44 -10.65 -2.85
CA LEU A 121 0.41 -11.33 -3.65
C LEU A 121 1.02 -12.39 -4.58
N HIS A 122 2.12 -12.07 -5.25
CA HIS A 122 2.81 -13.00 -6.15
C HIS A 122 3.34 -14.25 -5.43
N ALA A 123 3.85 -14.07 -4.22
CA ALA A 123 4.46 -15.14 -3.41
C ALA A 123 3.47 -15.84 -2.45
N GLY A 124 2.17 -15.52 -2.49
CA GLY A 124 1.17 -16.13 -1.61
C GLY A 124 1.28 -15.74 -0.13
N VAL A 125 1.98 -14.64 0.19
CA VAL A 125 2.11 -14.13 1.56
C VAL A 125 0.75 -13.64 2.09
N ARG A 126 0.40 -14.00 3.31
CA ARG A 126 -0.81 -13.47 3.98
C ARG A 126 -0.64 -11.98 4.26
N LEU A 127 -1.34 -11.14 3.52
CA LEU A 127 -1.22 -9.69 3.55
C LEU A 127 -2.40 -9.05 4.29
N GLY A 128 -2.13 -8.30 5.37
CA GLY A 128 -3.06 -7.40 6.02
C GLY A 128 -2.78 -5.95 5.65
N HIS A 129 -3.81 -5.11 5.68
CA HIS A 129 -3.69 -3.66 5.47
C HIS A 129 -4.13 -2.92 6.72
N THR A 130 -3.39 -1.86 7.07
CA THR A 130 -3.75 -0.91 8.13
C THR A 130 -3.21 0.48 7.81
N ASP A 131 -3.50 1.44 8.66
CA ASP A 131 -2.93 2.78 8.60
C ASP A 131 -1.97 3.06 9.77
N MET A 132 -1.25 4.19 9.69
CA MET A 132 -0.26 4.58 10.70
C MET A 132 -0.85 4.91 12.07
N SER A 133 -2.17 5.17 12.19
CA SER A 133 -2.82 5.45 13.47
C SER A 133 -3.13 4.17 14.24
N ASN A 134 -3.45 3.09 13.54
CA ASN A 134 -3.84 1.81 14.11
C ASN A 134 -2.71 0.77 14.13
N VAL A 135 -1.58 1.03 13.45
CA VAL A 135 -0.52 0.06 13.20
C VAL A 135 -0.05 -0.70 14.43
N VAL A 136 0.08 -0.05 15.59
CA VAL A 136 0.58 -0.70 16.82
C VAL A 136 -0.40 -1.74 17.36
N GLU A 137 -1.68 -1.45 17.34
CA GLU A 137 -2.72 -2.37 17.80
C GLU A 137 -2.91 -3.51 16.78
N ASP A 138 -2.88 -3.18 15.50
CA ASP A 138 -3.03 -4.18 14.44
C ASP A 138 -1.81 -5.10 14.32
N LEU A 139 -0.58 -4.62 14.58
CA LEU A 139 0.59 -5.50 14.71
C LEU A 139 0.43 -6.54 15.83
N LYS A 140 -0.17 -6.16 16.95
CA LYS A 140 -0.44 -7.09 18.05
C LYS A 140 -1.53 -8.11 17.69
N ALA A 141 -2.59 -7.66 17.01
CA ALA A 141 -3.72 -8.50 16.64
C ALA A 141 -3.37 -9.45 15.48
N PHE A 142 -2.70 -8.93 14.45
CA PHE A 142 -2.37 -9.68 13.25
C PHE A 142 -1.15 -10.59 13.42
N GLN A 143 -0.18 -10.18 14.27
CA GLN A 143 1.08 -10.90 14.54
C GLN A 143 1.82 -11.30 13.26
N PRO A 144 2.22 -10.33 12.41
CA PRO A 144 2.93 -10.64 11.18
C PRO A 144 4.28 -11.31 11.47
N THR A 145 4.68 -12.24 10.62
CA THR A 145 6.01 -12.89 10.70
C THR A 145 7.11 -11.98 10.15
N VAL A 146 6.76 -11.08 9.22
CA VAL A 146 7.68 -10.12 8.61
C VAL A 146 7.03 -8.74 8.57
N VAL A 147 7.81 -7.70 8.86
CA VAL A 147 7.38 -6.30 8.71
C VAL A 147 8.36 -5.58 7.81
N LEU A 148 7.86 -5.09 6.69
CA LEU A 148 8.62 -4.31 5.71
C LEU A 148 8.23 -2.83 5.82
N SER A 149 9.21 -1.97 6.09
CA SER A 149 8.98 -0.53 6.22
C SER A 149 10.25 0.29 5.99
N VAL A 150 10.11 1.60 6.09
CA VAL A 150 11.24 2.54 6.02
C VAL A 150 11.78 2.86 7.42
N PRO A 151 13.08 3.17 7.58
CA PRO A 151 13.73 3.39 8.89
C PRO A 151 12.96 4.37 9.78
N ARG A 152 12.51 5.48 9.23
CA ARG A 152 11.76 6.52 9.99
C ARG A 152 10.48 6.00 10.65
N VAL A 153 9.85 4.98 10.09
CA VAL A 153 8.67 4.38 10.69
C VAL A 153 9.05 3.54 11.90
N PHE A 154 10.12 2.75 11.80
CA PHE A 154 10.64 1.99 12.95
C PHE A 154 11.06 2.91 14.08
N GLU A 155 11.75 4.02 13.80
CA GLU A 155 12.09 5.06 14.78
C GLU A 155 10.83 5.61 15.46
N LYS A 156 9.78 5.92 14.70
CA LYS A 156 8.51 6.43 15.24
C LYS A 156 7.84 5.39 16.14
N LEU A 157 7.78 4.14 15.73
CA LEU A 157 7.21 3.05 16.52
C LEU A 157 7.98 2.85 17.83
N TYR A 158 9.30 2.79 17.74
CA TYR A 158 10.20 2.69 18.90
C TYR A 158 9.97 3.84 19.89
N ASN A 159 10.02 5.09 19.43
CA ASN A 159 9.81 6.27 20.26
C ASN A 159 8.42 6.27 20.91
N THR A 160 7.40 5.85 20.18
CA THR A 160 6.03 5.73 20.71
C THR A 160 5.95 4.66 21.81
N ALA A 161 6.55 3.50 21.59
CA ALA A 161 6.60 2.42 22.56
C ALA A 161 7.36 2.83 23.83
N ARG A 162 8.52 3.47 23.68
CA ARG A 162 9.32 4.02 24.79
C ARG A 162 8.55 5.06 25.61
N HIS A 163 7.86 5.96 24.94
CA HIS A 163 7.05 7.00 25.58
C HIS A 163 5.90 6.38 26.40
N ARG A 164 5.18 5.41 25.82
CA ARG A 164 4.10 4.67 26.50
C ARG A 164 4.62 3.87 27.69
N ALA A 165 5.77 3.19 27.57
CA ALA A 165 6.40 2.45 28.66
C ALA A 165 6.81 3.39 29.81
N THR A 166 7.35 4.56 29.49
CA THR A 166 7.73 5.58 30.48
C THR A 166 6.51 6.12 31.22
N ALA A 167 5.46 6.48 30.49
CA ALA A 167 4.20 6.96 31.07
C ALA A 167 3.51 5.91 31.97
N ALA A 168 3.66 4.63 31.63
CA ALA A 168 3.15 3.50 32.42
C ALA A 168 4.07 3.07 33.59
N GLY A 169 5.17 3.79 33.88
CA GLY A 169 6.13 3.44 34.91
C GLY A 169 6.99 2.20 34.62
N LYS A 170 6.97 1.70 33.37
CA LYS A 170 7.65 0.48 32.93
C LYS A 170 8.96 0.75 32.15
N LYS A 171 9.54 1.94 32.30
CA LYS A 171 10.77 2.34 31.58
C LYS A 171 11.90 1.33 31.77
N LYS A 172 12.18 0.89 33.01
CA LYS A 172 13.25 -0.09 33.29
C LYS A 172 13.05 -1.44 32.54
N ALA A 173 11.81 -1.88 32.39
CA ALA A 173 11.52 -3.10 31.62
C ALA A 173 11.76 -2.90 30.13
N PHE A 174 11.43 -1.72 29.61
CA PHE A 174 11.69 -1.34 28.22
C PHE A 174 13.20 -1.28 27.94
N ASP A 175 13.97 -0.57 28.79
CA ASP A 175 15.42 -0.44 28.65
C ASP A 175 16.12 -1.81 28.72
N LYS A 176 15.60 -2.76 29.55
CA LYS A 176 16.10 -4.14 29.60
C LYS A 176 15.80 -4.92 28.32
N ALA A 177 14.62 -4.76 27.73
CA ALA A 177 14.26 -5.41 26.45
C ALA A 177 15.12 -4.85 25.31
N GLU A 178 15.37 -3.55 25.28
CA GLU A 178 16.24 -2.89 24.30
C GLU A 178 17.69 -3.41 24.36
N ALA A 179 18.19 -3.72 25.54
CA ALA A 179 19.56 -4.23 25.71
C ALA A 179 19.73 -5.71 25.26
N ILE A 180 18.63 -6.42 25.00
CA ILE A 180 18.62 -7.82 24.55
C ILE A 180 18.41 -7.91 23.02
N ALA A 181 17.82 -6.89 22.41
CA ALA A 181 17.52 -6.82 20.98
C ALA A 181 18.72 -6.38 20.15
#